data_167ccf4e927a3ff7e149b1bec766f998
#
_entry.id   167ccf4e927a3ff7e149b1bec766f998
#
_cell.length_a   1.000
_cell.length_b   1.000
_cell.length_c   1.000
_cell.angle_alpha   90.00
_cell.angle_beta   90.00
_cell.angle_gamma   90.00
#
_symmetry.space_group_name_H-M   'P 1'
#
loop_
_entity.id
_entity.type
_entity.pdbx_description
1 polymer ?
#
loop_
_entity_poly.entity_id
_entity_poly.type
_entity_poly.pdbx_seq_one_letter_code
_entity_poly.pdbx_strand_id
1 'polypeptide(L)'
;MLRNHGVDLSAQDAGFVFPAGIRLSGVTLSFPGHPPVALDEITASWEWTRLFRWAPVRLQLRKGAASGDLRFSPAFWSPGSGSVLLSGVSSTDLPLSVFSTSGAGFSVRRIEARWNVRGGKVTAKGSGTFHFLLVPVPTPGSPVRDARIEEVSLSFLFRERSFLIPKLAGTYEGSQVDGTGEIKGVLSPRNSMMTLLLRIRNPFEGRVGLLFDMLSKNAKNVNLRIVGSLTAPKGEFQFF
;
A
#
# COMPACT_ATOMS: atom_id res chain seq x y z
N MET A 1 -16.81 9.51 21.79
CA MET A 1 -15.79 8.48 22.03
C MET A 1 -14.56 8.52 21.11
N LEU A 2 -14.63 9.12 19.92
CA LEU A 2 -13.48 9.26 18.99
C LEU A 2 -12.47 10.37 19.38
N ARG A 3 -12.87 11.35 20.16
CA ARG A 3 -11.99 12.46 20.59
C ARG A 3 -10.74 12.04 21.39
N ASN A 4 -10.76 10.87 22.02
CA ASN A 4 -9.62 10.42 22.84
C ASN A 4 -8.41 9.92 22.01
N HIS A 5 -8.54 9.80 20.70
CA HIS A 5 -7.46 9.37 19.81
C HIS A 5 -7.01 10.44 18.82
N GLY A 6 -7.50 11.69 18.99
CA GLY A 6 -7.10 12.81 18.12
C GLY A 6 -7.61 12.71 16.68
N VAL A 7 -8.66 11.92 16.42
CA VAL A 7 -9.31 11.84 15.11
C VAL A 7 -10.64 12.58 15.21
N ASP A 8 -10.78 13.65 14.42
CA ASP A 8 -12.04 14.38 14.27
C ASP A 8 -12.76 13.90 13.01
N LEU A 9 -14.06 13.64 13.15
CA LEU A 9 -14.95 13.25 12.07
C LEU A 9 -16.08 14.26 11.98
N SER A 10 -16.27 14.85 10.80
CA SER A 10 -17.43 15.65 10.45
C SER A 10 -18.15 15.03 9.25
N ALA A 11 -19.47 15.16 9.18
CA ALA A 11 -20.28 14.69 8.06
C ALA A 11 -21.30 15.76 7.71
N GLN A 12 -21.69 15.84 6.42
CA GLN A 12 -22.72 16.76 5.93
C GLN A 12 -24.10 16.19 6.18
N ASP A 13 -24.26 14.89 6.06
CA ASP A 13 -25.53 14.20 6.26
C ASP A 13 -25.31 12.83 6.94
N ALA A 14 -26.36 12.38 7.66
CA ALA A 14 -26.36 11.11 8.36
C ALA A 14 -27.71 10.42 8.19
N GLY A 15 -27.69 9.18 7.74
CA GLY A 15 -28.87 8.35 7.53
C GLY A 15 -28.76 6.98 8.18
N PHE A 16 -29.91 6.34 8.39
CA PHE A 16 -29.97 4.97 8.88
C PHE A 16 -29.98 3.98 7.70
N VAL A 17 -29.26 2.88 7.85
CA VAL A 17 -29.23 1.76 6.89
C VAL A 17 -29.80 0.51 7.55
N PHE A 18 -30.89 -0.01 6.95
CA PHE A 18 -31.52 -1.23 7.44
C PHE A 18 -30.63 -2.47 7.21
N PRO A 19 -30.60 -3.47 8.13
CA PRO A 19 -31.35 -3.55 9.38
C PRO A 19 -30.67 -2.87 10.58
N ALA A 20 -29.38 -2.62 10.54
CA ALA A 20 -28.64 -1.99 11.63
C ALA A 20 -27.34 -1.36 11.12
N GLY A 21 -27.43 -0.13 10.66
CA GLY A 21 -26.28 0.59 10.14
C GLY A 21 -26.51 2.10 10.09
N ILE A 22 -25.41 2.82 9.93
CA ILE A 22 -25.38 4.28 9.77
C ILE A 22 -24.61 4.57 8.50
N ARG A 23 -25.15 5.47 7.68
CA ARG A 23 -24.48 6.04 6.51
C ARG A 23 -24.19 7.50 6.81
N LEU A 24 -22.97 7.92 6.57
CA LEU A 24 -22.52 9.30 6.65
C LEU A 24 -22.08 9.72 5.24
N SER A 25 -22.54 10.87 4.78
CA SER A 25 -22.20 11.42 3.46
C SER A 25 -21.43 12.74 3.62
N GLY A 26 -20.54 13.05 2.65
CA GLY A 26 -19.70 14.23 2.68
C GLY A 26 -18.81 14.27 3.94
N VAL A 27 -18.10 13.18 4.19
CA VAL A 27 -17.34 12.98 5.42
C VAL A 27 -15.95 13.57 5.31
N THR A 28 -15.53 14.29 6.34
CA THR A 28 -14.15 14.77 6.49
C THR A 28 -13.53 14.14 7.73
N LEU A 29 -12.42 13.44 7.53
CA LEU A 29 -11.59 12.87 8.59
C LEU A 29 -10.35 13.75 8.78
N SER A 30 -10.15 14.23 10.00
CA SER A 30 -8.96 15.02 10.36
C SER A 30 -8.10 14.27 11.35
N PHE A 31 -6.82 14.13 11.03
CA PHE A 31 -5.82 13.51 11.87
C PHE A 31 -4.80 14.55 12.32
N PRO A 32 -4.33 14.52 13.57
CA PRO A 32 -3.31 15.46 14.05
C PRO A 32 -2.06 15.43 13.18
N GLY A 33 -1.64 16.59 12.69
CA GLY A 33 -0.43 16.72 11.86
C GLY A 33 -0.54 16.24 10.42
N HIS A 34 -1.75 15.90 9.97
CA HIS A 34 -2.03 15.48 8.58
C HIS A 34 -3.13 16.33 7.96
N PRO A 35 -3.11 16.57 6.64
CA PRO A 35 -4.21 17.20 5.96
C PRO A 35 -5.49 16.35 6.07
N PRO A 36 -6.67 16.99 6.13
CA PRO A 36 -7.93 16.28 6.23
C PRO A 36 -8.20 15.43 4.99
N VAL A 37 -8.83 14.27 5.21
CA VAL A 37 -9.25 13.35 4.15
C VAL A 37 -10.73 13.52 3.92
N ALA A 38 -11.13 13.95 2.73
CA ALA A 38 -12.53 13.97 2.32
C ALA A 38 -12.92 12.61 1.74
N LEU A 39 -14.06 12.08 2.16
CA LEU A 39 -14.70 10.88 1.66
C LEU A 39 -16.14 11.21 1.24
N ASP A 40 -16.60 10.58 0.18
CA ASP A 40 -17.98 10.78 -0.27
C ASP A 40 -18.97 10.13 0.70
N GLU A 41 -18.62 8.92 1.16
CA GLU A 41 -19.51 8.13 2.00
C GLU A 41 -18.74 7.21 2.94
N ILE A 42 -19.25 7.10 4.16
CA ILE A 42 -18.89 6.04 5.12
C ILE A 42 -20.17 5.32 5.52
N THR A 43 -20.23 4.01 5.33
CA THR A 43 -21.32 3.17 5.83
C THR A 43 -20.78 2.20 6.88
N ALA A 44 -21.30 2.30 8.09
CA ALA A 44 -21.03 1.35 9.17
C ALA A 44 -22.27 0.47 9.38
N SER A 45 -22.12 -0.84 9.33
CA SER A 45 -23.25 -1.78 9.48
C SER A 45 -22.86 -2.97 10.35
N TRP A 46 -23.88 -3.56 10.95
CA TRP A 46 -23.78 -4.77 11.75
C TRP A 46 -24.29 -5.95 10.95
N GLU A 47 -23.42 -6.92 10.65
CA GLU A 47 -23.77 -8.13 9.89
C GLU A 47 -24.16 -9.28 10.85
N TRP A 48 -25.42 -9.39 11.22
CA TRP A 48 -25.95 -10.41 12.13
C TRP A 48 -25.62 -11.84 11.70
N THR A 49 -25.64 -12.12 10.42
CA THR A 49 -25.31 -13.43 9.85
C THR A 49 -23.87 -13.86 10.08
N ARG A 50 -23.01 -12.91 10.45
CA ARG A 50 -21.58 -13.12 10.72
C ARG A 50 -21.21 -13.05 12.20
N LEU A 51 -22.17 -12.94 13.09
CA LEU A 51 -21.96 -13.06 14.54
C LEU A 51 -21.16 -14.32 14.87
N PHE A 52 -21.52 -15.45 14.27
CA PHE A 52 -20.85 -16.74 14.45
C PHE A 52 -19.45 -16.81 13.82
N ARG A 53 -19.10 -15.87 12.94
CA ARG A 53 -17.76 -15.80 12.31
C ARG A 53 -16.86 -14.73 12.94
N TRP A 54 -17.27 -14.16 14.08
CA TRP A 54 -16.49 -13.21 14.86
C TRP A 54 -16.04 -11.93 14.11
N ALA A 55 -16.74 -11.54 13.05
CA ALA A 55 -16.49 -10.30 12.31
C ALA A 55 -17.81 -9.59 11.95
N PRO A 56 -18.61 -9.19 12.98
CA PRO A 56 -19.95 -8.65 12.75
C PRO A 56 -19.98 -7.20 12.26
N VAL A 57 -18.91 -6.45 12.42
CA VAL A 57 -18.85 -5.03 12.02
C VAL A 57 -18.28 -4.91 10.63
N ARG A 58 -19.00 -4.23 9.77
CA ARG A 58 -18.56 -3.87 8.42
C ARG A 58 -18.53 -2.35 8.30
N LEU A 59 -17.41 -1.84 7.82
CA LEU A 59 -17.21 -0.44 7.50
C LEU A 59 -16.88 -0.32 6.00
N GLN A 60 -17.71 0.38 5.27
CA GLN A 60 -17.49 0.67 3.86
C GLN A 60 -17.10 2.15 3.70
N LEU A 61 -16.07 2.42 2.92
CA LEU A 61 -15.56 3.75 2.63
C LEU A 61 -15.62 3.95 1.13
N ARG A 62 -15.99 5.16 0.69
CA ARG A 62 -16.04 5.53 -0.72
C ARG A 62 -15.47 6.92 -0.94
N LYS A 63 -14.65 7.05 -2.00
CA LYS A 63 -14.13 8.33 -2.49
C LYS A 63 -13.95 8.24 -4.00
N GLY A 64 -14.85 8.84 -4.77
CA GLY A 64 -14.85 8.70 -6.23
C GLY A 64 -14.91 7.25 -6.68
N ALA A 65 -13.89 6.80 -7.41
CA ALA A 65 -13.72 5.42 -7.82
C ALA A 65 -13.07 4.53 -6.75
N ALA A 66 -12.44 5.13 -5.74
CA ALA A 66 -11.81 4.40 -4.64
C ALA A 66 -12.85 3.85 -3.67
N SER A 67 -12.66 2.62 -3.25
CA SER A 67 -13.51 1.97 -2.26
C SER A 67 -12.72 1.14 -1.26
N GLY A 68 -13.23 1.08 -0.03
CA GLY A 68 -12.70 0.26 1.05
C GLY A 68 -13.82 -0.52 1.73
N ASP A 69 -13.60 -1.79 2.01
CA ASP A 69 -14.49 -2.67 2.78
C ASP A 69 -13.67 -3.27 3.93
N LEU A 70 -13.93 -2.82 5.15
CA LEU A 70 -13.31 -3.34 6.36
C LEU A 70 -14.32 -4.17 7.12
N ARG A 71 -13.88 -5.32 7.61
CA ARG A 71 -14.68 -6.19 8.47
C ARG A 71 -13.86 -6.55 9.67
N PHE A 72 -14.40 -6.38 10.85
CA PHE A 72 -13.66 -6.64 12.08
C PHE A 72 -14.56 -7.06 13.24
N SER A 73 -13.95 -7.73 14.20
CA SER A 73 -14.56 -8.01 15.49
C SER A 73 -14.21 -6.90 16.48
N PRO A 74 -15.18 -6.37 17.24
CA PRO A 74 -14.90 -5.44 18.33
C PRO A 74 -13.98 -6.08 19.36
N ALA A 75 -13.06 -5.30 19.92
CA ALA A 75 -12.05 -5.78 20.89
C ALA A 75 -12.61 -6.43 22.17
N PHE A 76 -13.84 -6.09 22.54
CA PHE A 76 -14.53 -6.68 23.70
C PHE A 76 -15.09 -8.08 23.44
N TRP A 77 -15.06 -8.55 22.17
CA TRP A 77 -15.62 -9.85 21.80
C TRP A 77 -14.57 -10.90 21.49
N SER A 78 -13.41 -10.48 21.02
CA SER A 78 -12.34 -11.35 20.55
C SER A 78 -11.02 -10.57 20.47
N PRO A 79 -9.85 -11.22 20.49
CA PRO A 79 -8.58 -10.57 20.24
C PRO A 79 -8.53 -10.02 18.81
N GLY A 80 -9.17 -8.90 18.58
CA GLY A 80 -9.28 -8.11 17.36
C GLY A 80 -8.76 -8.76 16.06
N SER A 81 -9.63 -9.32 15.28
CA SER A 81 -9.30 -9.85 13.94
C SER A 81 -10.15 -9.16 12.88
N GLY A 82 -9.68 -9.12 11.67
CA GLY A 82 -10.46 -8.53 10.60
C GLY A 82 -9.85 -8.72 9.22
N SER A 83 -10.52 -8.14 8.25
CA SER A 83 -10.07 -8.09 6.86
C SER A 83 -10.35 -6.73 6.26
N VAL A 84 -9.54 -6.36 5.29
CA VAL A 84 -9.72 -5.18 4.48
C VAL A 84 -9.62 -5.55 3.02
N LEU A 85 -10.50 -4.95 2.22
CA LEU A 85 -10.46 -4.94 0.77
C LEU A 85 -10.43 -3.48 0.33
N LEU A 86 -9.40 -3.07 -0.39
CA LEU A 86 -9.29 -1.76 -1.01
C LEU A 86 -9.29 -1.92 -2.52
N SER A 87 -9.96 -1.03 -3.24
CA SER A 87 -10.02 -1.03 -4.70
C SER A 87 -9.99 0.39 -5.25
N GLY A 88 -9.34 0.59 -6.39
CA GLY A 88 -9.35 1.85 -7.12
C GLY A 88 -8.63 3.01 -6.42
N VAL A 89 -7.76 2.75 -5.45
CA VAL A 89 -7.06 3.78 -4.67
C VAL A 89 -5.79 4.22 -5.40
N SER A 90 -5.56 5.51 -5.49
CA SER A 90 -4.34 6.08 -6.05
C SER A 90 -3.57 6.90 -5.00
N SER A 91 -2.29 7.17 -5.27
CA SER A 91 -1.48 8.03 -4.40
C SER A 91 -2.04 9.43 -4.24
N THR A 92 -2.84 9.91 -5.21
CA THR A 92 -3.52 11.21 -5.15
C THR A 92 -4.74 11.24 -4.23
N ASP A 93 -5.33 10.07 -3.93
CA ASP A 93 -6.49 9.95 -3.04
C ASP A 93 -6.09 10.01 -1.57
N LEU A 94 -4.84 9.72 -1.28
CA LEU A 94 -4.30 9.70 0.07
C LEU A 94 -3.53 11.00 0.35
N PRO A 95 -3.77 11.67 1.49
CA PRO A 95 -3.03 12.87 1.88
C PRO A 95 -1.63 12.50 2.39
N LEU A 96 -0.95 11.65 1.66
CA LEU A 96 0.38 11.18 2.00
C LEU A 96 1.40 12.17 1.46
N SER A 97 1.57 13.30 2.14
CA SER A 97 2.69 14.23 1.93
C SER A 97 4.05 13.51 1.95
N VAL A 98 4.10 12.32 2.52
CA VAL A 98 5.25 11.41 2.55
C VAL A 98 5.68 10.97 1.14
N PHE A 99 4.75 10.75 0.22
CA PHE A 99 5.06 10.31 -1.15
C PHE A 99 5.25 11.47 -2.14
N SER A 100 4.72 12.66 -1.84
CA SER A 100 4.83 13.81 -2.74
C SER A 100 6.25 14.36 -2.87
N THR A 101 7.09 14.17 -1.86
CA THR A 101 8.49 14.63 -1.88
C THR A 101 9.45 13.65 -2.54
N SER A 102 9.07 12.38 -2.70
CA SER A 102 9.94 11.33 -3.25
C SER A 102 9.65 11.01 -4.73
N GLY A 103 8.63 11.63 -5.35
CA GLY A 103 8.19 11.23 -6.70
C GLY A 103 7.53 9.85 -6.76
N ALA A 104 7.44 9.14 -5.64
CA ALA A 104 6.81 7.83 -5.61
C ALA A 104 5.29 7.96 -5.82
N GLY A 105 4.73 7.12 -6.66
CA GLY A 105 3.31 7.09 -6.94
C GLY A 105 2.81 5.65 -7.11
N PHE A 106 1.51 5.45 -6.96
CA PHE A 106 0.89 4.16 -7.20
C PHE A 106 -0.57 4.29 -7.60
N SER A 107 -1.05 3.27 -8.27
CA SER A 107 -2.47 3.07 -8.53
C SER A 107 -2.84 1.63 -8.20
N VAL A 108 -3.65 1.48 -7.15
CA VAL A 108 -4.11 0.18 -6.64
C VAL A 108 -5.30 -0.29 -7.46
N ARG A 109 -5.22 -1.48 -8.03
CA ARG A 109 -6.39 -2.19 -8.57
C ARG A 109 -7.16 -2.84 -7.42
N ARG A 110 -6.45 -3.59 -6.58
CA ARG A 110 -7.04 -4.31 -5.44
C ARG A 110 -5.99 -4.63 -4.39
N ILE A 111 -6.31 -4.43 -3.12
CA ILE A 111 -5.54 -4.93 -1.98
C ILE A 111 -6.48 -5.71 -1.08
N GLU A 112 -6.08 -6.91 -0.71
CA GLU A 112 -6.75 -7.73 0.30
C GLU A 112 -5.79 -8.01 1.45
N ALA A 113 -6.24 -7.80 2.67
CA ALA A 113 -5.48 -8.16 3.85
C ALA A 113 -6.37 -8.72 4.94
N ARG A 114 -5.78 -9.58 5.77
CA ARG A 114 -6.37 -10.07 7.02
C ARG A 114 -5.42 -9.78 8.14
N TRP A 115 -5.95 -9.29 9.24
CA TRP A 115 -5.15 -9.03 10.43
C TRP A 115 -5.67 -9.80 11.65
N ASN A 116 -4.80 -9.96 12.60
CA ASN A 116 -5.09 -10.53 13.90
C ASN A 116 -4.28 -9.77 14.97
N VAL A 117 -4.90 -9.51 16.10
CA VAL A 117 -4.26 -8.90 17.26
C VAL A 117 -4.22 -9.93 18.38
N ARG A 118 -3.02 -10.30 18.83
CA ARG A 118 -2.80 -11.19 19.96
C ARG A 118 -1.79 -10.57 20.92
N GLY A 119 -2.15 -10.45 22.21
CA GLY A 119 -1.24 -9.90 23.21
C GLY A 119 -0.76 -8.47 22.87
N GLY A 120 -1.62 -7.63 22.28
CA GLY A 120 -1.26 -6.27 21.84
C GLY A 120 -0.40 -6.21 20.58
N LYS A 121 -0.02 -7.35 19.97
CA LYS A 121 0.75 -7.40 18.74
C LYS A 121 -0.16 -7.60 17.53
N VAL A 122 -0.01 -6.72 16.55
CA VAL A 122 -0.73 -6.79 15.27
C VAL A 122 0.09 -7.59 14.27
N THR A 123 -0.56 -8.57 13.64
CA THR A 123 -0.03 -9.26 12.48
C THR A 123 -1.03 -9.13 11.34
N ALA A 124 -0.57 -8.84 10.13
CA ALA A 124 -1.42 -8.84 8.95
C ALA A 124 -0.71 -9.53 7.79
N LYS A 125 -1.49 -10.21 6.96
CA LYS A 125 -1.03 -10.80 5.70
C LYS A 125 -2.01 -10.48 4.60
N GLY A 126 -1.49 -10.30 3.39
CA GLY A 126 -2.34 -9.98 2.27
C GLY A 126 -1.62 -10.04 0.93
N SER A 127 -2.35 -9.63 -0.07
CA SER A 127 -1.86 -9.45 -1.44
C SER A 127 -2.41 -8.16 -2.02
N GLY A 128 -1.70 -7.63 -2.99
CA GLY A 128 -2.12 -6.45 -3.73
C GLY A 128 -1.83 -6.59 -5.21
N THR A 129 -2.72 -6.04 -6.02
CA THR A 129 -2.50 -5.83 -7.45
C THR A 129 -2.61 -4.34 -7.74
N PHE A 130 -1.67 -3.83 -8.53
CA PHE A 130 -1.56 -2.42 -8.87
C PHE A 130 -1.53 -2.27 -10.37
N HIS A 131 -2.10 -1.21 -10.88
CA HIS A 131 -1.92 -0.83 -12.28
C HIS A 131 -0.48 -0.40 -12.52
N PHE A 132 0.08 0.35 -11.59
CA PHE A 132 1.48 0.75 -11.62
C PHE A 132 2.01 1.12 -10.24
N LEU A 133 3.34 1.02 -10.12
CA LEU A 133 4.15 1.63 -9.05
C LEU A 133 5.19 2.53 -9.71
N LEU A 134 5.32 3.77 -9.23
CA LEU A 134 6.42 4.67 -9.58
C LEU A 134 7.50 4.52 -8.52
N VAL A 135 8.68 4.11 -8.96
CA VAL A 135 9.85 3.91 -8.10
C VAL A 135 10.93 4.89 -8.52
N PRO A 136 11.47 5.71 -7.61
CA PRO A 136 12.55 6.60 -7.93
C PRO A 136 13.83 5.79 -8.25
N VAL A 137 14.33 5.95 -9.45
CA VAL A 137 15.58 5.31 -9.90
C VAL A 137 16.65 6.38 -10.11
N PRO A 138 17.71 6.40 -9.29
CA PRO A 138 18.80 7.31 -9.52
C PRO A 138 19.55 6.93 -10.79
N THR A 139 19.57 7.83 -11.75
CA THR A 139 20.36 7.67 -12.97
C THR A 139 21.62 8.51 -12.81
N PRO A 140 22.85 7.95 -12.95
CA PRO A 140 24.07 8.70 -12.86
C PRO A 140 24.05 9.87 -13.87
N GLY A 141 24.25 11.12 -13.38
CA GLY A 141 24.33 12.31 -14.21
C GLY A 141 23.00 12.88 -14.71
N SER A 142 21.86 12.37 -14.28
CA SER A 142 20.52 12.86 -14.61
C SER A 142 19.66 13.07 -13.36
N PRO A 143 18.68 13.99 -13.41
CA PRO A 143 17.68 14.02 -12.35
C PRO A 143 16.99 12.66 -12.26
N VAL A 144 16.67 12.26 -11.01
CA VAL A 144 15.98 11.02 -10.70
C VAL A 144 14.81 10.81 -11.67
N ARG A 145 14.88 9.74 -12.47
CA ARG A 145 13.75 9.32 -13.30
C ARG A 145 12.95 8.28 -12.53
N ASP A 146 11.64 8.48 -12.47
CA ASP A 146 10.76 7.49 -11.90
C ASP A 146 10.62 6.31 -12.87
N ALA A 147 10.97 5.11 -12.40
CA ALA A 147 10.68 3.89 -13.14
C ALA A 147 9.22 3.49 -12.88
N ARG A 148 8.44 3.39 -13.93
CA ARG A 148 7.05 2.92 -13.85
C ARG A 148 7.01 1.41 -14.03
N ILE A 149 6.74 0.69 -12.95
CA ILE A 149 6.50 -0.75 -13.00
C ILE A 149 5.00 -0.96 -13.14
N GLU A 150 4.58 -1.69 -14.16
CA GLU A 150 3.18 -1.93 -14.51
C GLU A 150 2.72 -3.32 -14.09
N GLU A 151 1.40 -3.52 -14.00
CA GLU A 151 0.75 -4.80 -13.68
C GLU A 151 1.36 -5.49 -12.44
N VAL A 152 1.62 -4.69 -11.41
CA VAL A 152 2.31 -5.19 -10.22
C VAL A 152 1.39 -6.06 -9.39
N SER A 153 1.89 -7.23 -9.03
CA SER A 153 1.30 -8.10 -8.01
C SER A 153 2.30 -8.30 -6.88
N LEU A 154 1.83 -8.18 -5.64
CA LEU A 154 2.67 -8.43 -4.48
C LEU A 154 1.92 -9.20 -3.40
N SER A 155 2.67 -9.95 -2.62
CA SER A 155 2.22 -10.48 -1.34
C SER A 155 2.94 -9.76 -0.21
N PHE A 156 2.30 -9.61 0.94
CA PHE A 156 2.90 -8.94 2.07
C PHE A 156 2.54 -9.58 3.40
N LEU A 157 3.43 -9.36 4.36
CA LEU A 157 3.26 -9.74 5.76
C LEU A 157 3.66 -8.55 6.63
N PHE A 158 2.76 -8.06 7.45
CA PHE A 158 3.03 -7.07 8.49
C PHE A 158 3.18 -7.78 9.83
N ARG A 159 4.29 -7.56 10.52
CA ARG A 159 4.58 -8.10 11.84
C ARG A 159 5.51 -7.17 12.63
N GLU A 160 5.13 -6.84 13.85
CA GLU A 160 6.00 -6.11 14.80
C GLU A 160 6.62 -4.82 14.23
N ARG A 161 5.85 -4.01 13.50
CA ARG A 161 6.27 -2.77 12.82
C ARG A 161 7.12 -2.97 11.56
N SER A 162 7.29 -4.21 11.10
CA SER A 162 7.95 -4.53 9.83
C SER A 162 6.91 -4.94 8.80
N PHE A 163 7.11 -4.46 7.58
CA PHE A 163 6.32 -4.84 6.42
C PHE A 163 7.23 -5.62 5.47
N LEU A 164 6.97 -6.90 5.35
CA LEU A 164 7.72 -7.81 4.49
C LEU A 164 6.99 -7.98 3.17
N ILE A 165 7.71 -7.95 2.07
CA ILE A 165 7.23 -8.24 0.72
C ILE A 165 7.96 -9.50 0.24
N PRO A 166 7.45 -10.70 0.54
CA PRO A 166 8.11 -11.94 0.15
C PRO A 166 8.10 -12.18 -1.35
N LYS A 167 7.15 -11.56 -2.06
CA LYS A 167 7.05 -11.65 -3.51
C LYS A 167 6.47 -10.36 -4.07
N LEU A 168 7.13 -9.85 -5.09
CA LEU A 168 6.65 -8.79 -5.97
C LEU A 168 6.90 -9.28 -7.40
N ALA A 169 5.95 -9.09 -8.30
CA ALA A 169 6.10 -9.33 -9.73
C ALA A 169 5.39 -8.23 -10.51
N GLY A 170 5.92 -7.89 -11.68
CA GLY A 170 5.37 -6.86 -12.54
C GLY A 170 6.12 -6.79 -13.87
N THR A 171 5.90 -5.72 -14.61
CA THR A 171 6.58 -5.45 -15.88
C THR A 171 7.17 -4.04 -15.88
N TYR A 172 8.35 -3.89 -16.45
CA TYR A 172 9.01 -2.62 -16.70
C TYR A 172 9.43 -2.57 -18.18
N GLU A 173 8.86 -1.64 -18.94
CA GLU A 173 9.10 -1.52 -20.38
C GLU A 173 9.00 -2.87 -21.13
N GLY A 174 7.97 -3.66 -20.80
CA GLY A 174 7.74 -5.00 -21.39
C GLY A 174 8.56 -6.13 -20.75
N SER A 175 9.57 -5.82 -19.95
CA SER A 175 10.42 -6.82 -19.28
C SER A 175 9.84 -7.26 -17.95
N GLN A 176 10.00 -8.54 -17.62
CA GLN A 176 9.54 -9.08 -16.33
C GLN A 176 10.39 -8.55 -15.18
N VAL A 177 9.72 -8.14 -14.12
CA VAL A 177 10.30 -7.70 -12.85
C VAL A 177 9.84 -8.64 -11.76
N ASP A 178 10.80 -9.21 -11.03
CA ASP A 178 10.55 -9.98 -9.81
C ASP A 178 11.25 -9.28 -8.64
N GLY A 179 10.68 -9.36 -7.45
CA GLY A 179 11.31 -8.70 -6.32
C GLY A 179 10.86 -9.20 -4.96
N THR A 180 11.64 -8.82 -3.98
CA THR A 180 11.37 -9.01 -2.55
C THR A 180 11.75 -7.76 -1.80
N GLY A 181 11.17 -7.55 -0.62
CA GLY A 181 11.51 -6.37 0.17
C GLY A 181 11.11 -6.46 1.63
N GLU A 182 11.68 -5.53 2.38
CA GLU A 182 11.36 -5.32 3.78
C GLU A 182 11.33 -3.81 4.07
N ILE A 183 10.35 -3.38 4.85
CA ILE A 183 10.25 -2.03 5.37
C ILE A 183 10.13 -2.13 6.88
N LYS A 184 11.15 -1.70 7.62
CA LYS A 184 11.14 -1.60 9.09
C LYS A 184 10.66 -0.23 9.52
N GLY A 185 9.97 -0.16 10.66
CA GLY A 185 9.53 1.12 11.21
C GLY A 185 8.42 1.82 10.40
N VAL A 186 7.54 1.06 9.76
CA VAL A 186 6.45 1.57 8.86
C VAL A 186 5.59 2.64 9.53
N LEU A 187 5.39 2.56 10.84
CA LEU A 187 4.58 3.52 11.61
C LEU A 187 5.29 4.88 11.82
N SER A 188 6.56 4.99 11.44
CA SER A 188 7.36 6.21 11.53
C SER A 188 8.11 6.42 10.19
N PRO A 189 7.47 6.95 9.16
CA PRO A 189 8.01 6.99 7.79
C PRO A 189 9.40 7.66 7.68
N ARG A 190 9.66 8.69 8.47
CA ARG A 190 10.98 9.37 8.49
C ARG A 190 12.11 8.50 9.03
N ASN A 191 11.79 7.59 9.98
CA ASN A 191 12.73 6.69 10.63
C ASN A 191 12.61 5.25 10.09
N SER A 192 11.84 5.07 9.03
CA SER A 192 11.70 3.76 8.39
C SER A 192 12.99 3.39 7.65
N MET A 193 13.25 2.10 7.57
CA MET A 193 14.30 1.54 6.72
C MET A 193 13.67 0.60 5.71
N MET A 194 13.82 0.94 4.46
CA MET A 194 13.35 0.13 3.33
C MET A 194 14.53 -0.56 2.67
N THR A 195 14.37 -1.82 2.36
CA THR A 195 15.23 -2.58 1.45
C THR A 195 14.33 -3.31 0.46
N LEU A 196 14.45 -2.98 -0.82
CA LEU A 196 13.73 -3.63 -1.89
C LEU A 196 14.74 -4.12 -2.91
N LEU A 197 14.67 -5.39 -3.27
CA LEU A 197 15.49 -6.01 -4.29
C LEU A 197 14.60 -6.36 -5.49
N LEU A 198 14.84 -5.72 -6.61
CA LEU A 198 14.14 -5.96 -7.87
C LEU A 198 15.10 -6.60 -8.85
N ARG A 199 14.67 -7.68 -9.47
CA ARG A 199 15.35 -8.34 -10.57
C ARG A 199 14.58 -8.05 -11.84
N ILE A 200 15.20 -7.34 -12.76
CA ILE A 200 14.64 -6.99 -14.07
C ILE A 200 15.32 -7.90 -15.10
N ARG A 201 14.56 -8.64 -15.86
CA ARG A 201 15.10 -9.38 -17.00
C ARG A 201 15.48 -8.36 -18.05
N ASN A 202 16.66 -8.50 -18.65
CA ASN A 202 17.24 -7.53 -19.58
C ASN A 202 16.16 -6.60 -20.20
N PRO A 203 16.06 -5.33 -19.72
CA PRO A 203 14.98 -4.41 -20.12
C PRO A 203 15.20 -3.82 -21.52
N PHE A 204 16.32 -4.18 -22.16
CA PHE A 204 16.72 -3.59 -23.42
C PHE A 204 16.62 -4.60 -24.53
N GLU A 205 15.92 -4.23 -25.60
CA GLU A 205 15.84 -4.99 -26.85
C GLU A 205 16.73 -4.35 -27.92
N GLY A 206 17.07 -5.10 -28.95
CA GLY A 206 17.83 -4.63 -30.09
C GLY A 206 19.29 -4.24 -29.78
N ARG A 207 19.76 -3.15 -30.39
CA ARG A 207 21.17 -2.71 -30.27
C ARG A 207 21.58 -2.37 -28.83
N VAL A 208 20.67 -1.80 -28.07
CA VAL A 208 20.92 -1.44 -26.65
C VAL A 208 21.02 -2.69 -25.81
N GLY A 209 20.19 -3.70 -26.06
CA GLY A 209 20.28 -5.01 -25.43
C GLY A 209 21.61 -5.73 -25.69
N LEU A 210 22.09 -5.68 -26.93
CA LEU A 210 23.39 -6.24 -27.30
C LEU A 210 24.55 -5.52 -26.56
N LEU A 211 24.53 -4.19 -26.52
CA LEU A 211 25.53 -3.41 -25.77
C LEU A 211 25.48 -3.73 -24.28
N PHE A 212 24.27 -3.87 -23.74
CA PHE A 212 24.08 -4.25 -22.34
C PHE A 212 24.63 -5.65 -22.04
N ASP A 213 24.36 -6.64 -22.89
CA ASP A 213 24.89 -7.99 -22.78
C ASP A 213 26.43 -8.02 -22.89
N MET A 214 27.00 -7.19 -23.77
CA MET A 214 28.45 -7.06 -23.87
C MET A 214 29.09 -6.43 -22.62
N LEU A 215 28.48 -5.38 -22.05
CA LEU A 215 28.99 -4.68 -20.88
C LEU A 215 28.78 -5.49 -19.59
N SER A 216 27.69 -6.21 -19.50
CA SER A 216 27.32 -7.02 -18.32
C SER A 216 27.80 -8.46 -18.37
N LYS A 217 28.74 -8.79 -19.28
CA LYS A 217 29.26 -10.16 -19.47
C LYS A 217 28.14 -11.21 -19.66
N ASN A 218 27.17 -10.91 -20.50
CA ASN A 218 25.99 -11.75 -20.78
C ASN A 218 25.02 -11.87 -19.58
N ALA A 219 24.99 -10.91 -18.67
CA ALA A 219 24.01 -10.89 -17.60
C ALA A 219 22.61 -10.65 -18.17
N LYS A 220 21.77 -11.67 -18.14
CA LYS A 220 20.37 -11.61 -18.61
C LYS A 220 19.46 -10.84 -17.66
N ASN A 221 19.98 -10.37 -16.54
CA ASN A 221 19.20 -9.71 -15.51
C ASN A 221 19.95 -8.50 -14.94
N VAL A 222 19.20 -7.47 -14.58
CA VAL A 222 19.67 -6.34 -13.80
C VAL A 222 19.04 -6.41 -12.43
N ASN A 223 19.85 -6.30 -11.39
CA ASN A 223 19.34 -6.17 -10.04
C ASN A 223 19.32 -4.70 -9.66
N LEU A 224 18.15 -4.20 -9.25
CA LEU A 224 17.99 -2.89 -8.66
C LEU A 224 17.75 -3.05 -7.16
N ARG A 225 18.68 -2.57 -6.37
CA ARG A 225 18.52 -2.51 -4.91
C ARG A 225 18.09 -1.12 -4.52
N ILE A 226 16.96 -0.99 -3.83
CA ILE A 226 16.46 0.26 -3.30
C ILE A 226 16.59 0.20 -1.78
N VAL A 227 17.28 1.14 -1.20
CA VAL A 227 17.52 1.23 0.25
C VAL A 227 17.27 2.66 0.74
N GLY A 228 16.99 2.82 2.01
CA GLY A 228 16.80 4.13 2.63
C GLY A 228 15.50 4.25 3.40
N SER A 229 15.10 5.47 3.73
CA SER A 229 13.79 5.71 4.35
C SER A 229 12.70 5.74 3.28
N LEU A 230 11.45 5.56 3.69
CA LEU A 230 10.30 5.74 2.80
C LEU A 230 10.21 7.15 2.20
N THR A 231 10.79 8.13 2.89
CA THR A 231 10.80 9.54 2.46
C THR A 231 12.02 9.91 1.60
N ALA A 232 13.07 9.09 1.59
CA ALA A 232 14.30 9.33 0.84
C ALA A 232 14.92 7.99 0.40
N PRO A 233 14.27 7.25 -0.52
CA PRO A 233 14.82 6.02 -1.05
C PRO A 233 16.03 6.31 -1.96
N LYS A 234 17.00 5.38 -1.94
CA LYS A 234 18.17 5.40 -2.83
C LYS A 234 18.23 4.08 -3.56
N GLY A 235 18.37 4.12 -4.85
CA GLY A 235 18.50 2.94 -5.69
C GLY A 235 19.93 2.73 -6.12
N GLU A 236 20.37 1.48 -6.23
CA GLU A 236 21.66 1.06 -6.74
C GLU A 236 21.45 -0.07 -7.76
N PHE A 237 21.98 0.12 -8.97
CA PHE A 237 22.01 -0.95 -9.95
C PHE A 237 23.20 -1.87 -9.65
N GLN A 238 22.93 -3.16 -9.62
CA GLN A 238 23.94 -4.21 -9.47
C GLN A 238 23.89 -5.10 -10.71
N PHE A 239 25.00 -5.17 -11.40
CA PHE A 239 25.18 -6.01 -12.59
C PHE A 239 25.94 -7.27 -12.16
N PHE A 240 25.38 -8.44 -12.37
CA PHE A 240 26.00 -9.74 -12.11
C PHE A 240 25.94 -10.64 -13.32
#